data_7497b80331da056ec2051bd066bf2f10
#
_entry.id   7497b80331da056ec2051bd066bf2f10
#
_cell.length_a   1.000
_cell.length_b   1.000
_cell.length_c   1.000
_cell.angle_alpha   90.00
_cell.angle_beta   90.00
_cell.angle_gamma   90.00
#
_symmetry.space_group_name_H-M   'P 1'
#
loop_
_entity.id
_entity.type
_entity.pdbx_description
1 polymer ?
#
loop_
_entity_poly.entity_id
_entity_poly.type
_entity_poly.pdbx_seq_one_letter_code
_entity_poly.pdbx_strand_id
1 'polypeptide(L)'
;MPLRNAYRPPGDASLWESFLRRLEATIKVAKIHPATIQYLTHPKRLVGVSLPVVMDDGGVRNFTAYRVIHNIARGPALGGVRYHPEVGLGQTCGMAAWMTLKSAVFGLPFGGSAGGVVVDPSKLSRRELERLSRRYVTELIELIGPDEDVLAPDVGTNQTVMAWFQDTFTMTRGQTTLSAVTGKPTQLGGVVVKDEGGGQGLVYVLSDLAQVNGWPVAGANIAIQGFGQVGGAVARYAVKEGLKVVAISTSQGGVYNPEGLEVAALEQHYAERGHLEGFPGGKYITNHELLTLKVNYLVPAAVEGVINEHNAQQIAAQVVLEGANGAITPEAEYLLKLQGTQIVPDILANGGGLVLSYLEWVQDLSMLFFEEGEVQQRLREFIHQSLQAVLERAKPLQGDLRAGAYALAVERINEASRLRGVYP
;
A
#
# COMPACT_ATOMS: atom_id res chain seq x y z
N MET A 1 4.97 1.93 -28.64
CA MET A 1 4.90 3.39 -28.49
C MET A 1 3.56 3.92 -27.95
N PRO A 2 2.79 3.15 -27.18
CA PRO A 2 1.48 3.62 -26.68
C PRO A 2 1.57 4.70 -25.59
N LEU A 3 2.75 4.89 -24.98
CA LEU A 3 2.90 5.83 -23.85
C LEU A 3 3.48 7.19 -24.22
N ARG A 4 3.65 7.51 -25.51
CA ARG A 4 4.17 8.84 -25.93
C ARG A 4 3.30 10.01 -25.46
N ASN A 5 2.01 9.80 -25.31
CA ASN A 5 1.03 10.80 -24.90
C ASN A 5 0.63 10.65 -23.41
N ALA A 6 1.35 9.84 -22.61
CA ALA A 6 1.06 9.72 -21.19
C ALA A 6 1.24 11.06 -20.48
N TYR A 7 0.40 11.33 -19.49
CA TYR A 7 0.52 12.50 -18.63
C TYR A 7 1.90 12.51 -17.95
N ARG A 8 2.49 13.69 -17.86
CA ARG A 8 3.78 13.91 -17.20
C ARG A 8 3.59 14.94 -16.09
N PRO A 9 3.49 14.51 -14.83
CA PRO A 9 3.37 15.43 -13.71
C PRO A 9 4.66 16.22 -13.51
N PRO A 10 4.57 17.48 -13.05
CA PRO A 10 5.75 18.25 -12.67
C PRO A 10 6.41 17.70 -11.39
N GLY A 11 7.70 17.99 -11.24
CA GLY A 11 8.50 17.56 -10.09
C GLY A 11 8.97 16.11 -10.17
N ASP A 12 9.27 15.49 -9.03
CA ASP A 12 9.65 14.08 -8.97
C ASP A 12 8.47 13.19 -9.37
N ALA A 13 8.63 12.51 -10.48
CA ALA A 13 7.65 11.62 -11.08
C ALA A 13 8.12 10.16 -11.09
N SER A 14 9.17 9.81 -10.34
CA SER A 14 9.82 8.49 -10.37
C SER A 14 8.84 7.33 -10.17
N LEU A 15 7.90 7.48 -9.23
CA LEU A 15 6.88 6.48 -8.95
C LEU A 15 5.87 6.37 -10.12
N TRP A 16 5.42 7.49 -10.68
CA TRP A 16 4.55 7.50 -11.84
C TRP A 16 5.23 6.91 -13.08
N GLU A 17 6.49 7.24 -13.31
CA GLU A 17 7.28 6.68 -14.41
C GLU A 17 7.52 5.17 -14.25
N SER A 18 7.77 4.72 -13.02
CA SER A 18 7.87 3.30 -12.70
C SER A 18 6.57 2.55 -13.04
N PHE A 19 5.41 3.12 -12.68
CA PHE A 19 4.12 2.58 -13.06
C PHE A 19 3.96 2.49 -14.59
N LEU A 20 4.28 3.56 -15.32
CA LEU A 20 4.17 3.58 -16.79
C LEU A 20 5.08 2.54 -17.44
N ARG A 21 6.32 2.39 -16.97
CA ARG A 21 7.27 1.38 -17.48
C ARG A 21 6.74 -0.04 -17.25
N ARG A 22 6.24 -0.33 -16.07
CA ARG A 22 5.63 -1.64 -15.74
C ARG A 22 4.39 -1.92 -16.59
N LEU A 23 3.54 -0.92 -16.76
CA LEU A 23 2.37 -1.00 -17.63
C LEU A 23 2.78 -1.31 -19.08
N GLU A 24 3.79 -0.60 -19.63
CA GLU A 24 4.30 -0.86 -20.99
C GLU A 24 4.88 -2.26 -21.15
N ALA A 25 5.64 -2.74 -20.16
CA ALA A 25 6.18 -4.10 -20.17
C ALA A 25 5.05 -5.13 -20.20
N THR A 26 4.03 -4.96 -19.35
CA THR A 26 2.87 -5.87 -19.30
C THR A 26 2.10 -5.93 -20.61
N ILE A 27 1.88 -4.77 -21.25
CA ILE A 27 1.20 -4.69 -22.54
C ILE A 27 1.88 -5.55 -23.60
N LYS A 28 3.22 -5.46 -23.67
CA LYS A 28 4.01 -6.21 -24.65
C LYS A 28 3.91 -7.71 -24.41
N VAL A 29 4.02 -8.14 -23.14
CA VAL A 29 4.05 -9.56 -22.77
C VAL A 29 2.66 -10.18 -22.82
N ALA A 30 1.64 -9.50 -22.30
CA ALA A 30 0.26 -9.98 -22.25
C ALA A 30 -0.54 -9.69 -23.54
N LYS A 31 0.08 -9.08 -24.57
CA LYS A 31 -0.55 -8.73 -25.85
C LYS A 31 -1.85 -7.94 -25.71
N ILE A 32 -1.90 -7.01 -24.75
CA ILE A 32 -3.05 -6.15 -24.50
C ILE A 32 -3.12 -5.07 -25.59
N HIS A 33 -4.32 -4.79 -26.10
CA HIS A 33 -4.48 -3.77 -27.14
C HIS A 33 -4.14 -2.36 -26.59
N PRO A 34 -3.27 -1.57 -27.27
CA PRO A 34 -2.79 -0.29 -26.75
C PRO A 34 -3.87 0.75 -26.46
N ALA A 35 -4.99 0.75 -27.19
CA ALA A 35 -6.10 1.68 -26.94
C ALA A 35 -6.72 1.51 -25.54
N THR A 36 -6.66 0.30 -24.97
CA THR A 36 -7.15 -0.03 -23.64
C THR A 36 -6.46 0.76 -22.53
N ILE A 37 -5.28 1.28 -22.80
CA ILE A 37 -4.35 1.78 -21.80
C ILE A 37 -4.45 3.29 -21.65
N GLN A 38 -5.04 3.97 -22.60
CA GLN A 38 -5.14 5.43 -22.56
C GLN A 38 -5.80 5.94 -21.27
N TYR A 39 -6.78 5.18 -20.73
CA TYR A 39 -7.43 5.49 -19.46
C TYR A 39 -6.52 5.34 -18.24
N LEU A 40 -5.42 4.57 -18.36
CA LEU A 40 -4.48 4.35 -17.27
C LEU A 40 -3.25 5.26 -17.34
N THR A 41 -3.03 5.91 -18.47
CA THR A 41 -1.89 6.83 -18.67
C THR A 41 -2.20 8.29 -18.34
N HIS A 42 -3.44 8.57 -17.94
CA HIS A 42 -3.91 9.90 -17.59
C HIS A 42 -4.79 9.82 -16.33
N PRO A 43 -4.37 10.43 -15.23
CA PRO A 43 -5.25 10.56 -14.07
C PRO A 43 -6.51 11.34 -14.46
N LYS A 44 -7.67 10.89 -13.94
CA LYS A 44 -8.96 11.51 -14.25
C LYS A 44 -9.10 12.92 -13.68
N ARG A 45 -8.54 13.16 -12.49
CA ARG A 45 -8.55 14.47 -11.82
C ARG A 45 -7.26 14.68 -11.04
N LEU A 46 -6.76 15.89 -11.09
CA LEU A 46 -5.57 16.36 -10.39
C LEU A 46 -5.95 17.68 -9.71
N VAL A 47 -5.85 17.72 -8.40
CA VAL A 47 -6.20 18.90 -7.61
C VAL A 47 -5.04 19.25 -6.69
N GLY A 48 -4.61 20.49 -6.73
CA GLY A 48 -3.67 21.09 -5.81
C GLY A 48 -4.36 22.23 -5.05
N VAL A 49 -4.21 22.25 -3.73
CA VAL A 49 -4.83 23.26 -2.86
C VAL A 49 -3.83 23.84 -1.89
N SER A 50 -4.06 25.09 -1.50
CA SER A 50 -3.35 25.76 -0.40
C SER A 50 -4.21 25.70 0.86
N LEU A 51 -3.61 25.26 1.97
CA LEU A 51 -4.27 25.08 3.25
C LEU A 51 -3.77 26.13 4.27
N PRO A 52 -4.43 27.29 4.40
CA PRO A 52 -4.09 28.23 5.46
C PRO A 52 -4.56 27.69 6.81
N VAL A 53 -3.62 27.60 7.76
CA VAL A 53 -3.85 27.10 9.13
C VAL A 53 -3.36 28.12 10.14
N VAL A 54 -4.21 28.44 11.11
CA VAL A 54 -3.81 29.26 12.28
C VAL A 54 -2.94 28.38 13.19
N MET A 55 -1.71 28.82 13.44
CA MET A 55 -0.77 28.15 14.32
C MET A 55 -1.03 28.47 15.79
N ASP A 56 -0.37 27.77 16.72
CA ASP A 56 -0.56 27.96 18.16
C ASP A 56 0.01 29.30 18.65
N ASP A 57 0.93 29.91 17.90
CA ASP A 57 1.46 31.25 18.12
C ASP A 57 0.56 32.38 17.61
N GLY A 58 -0.59 32.04 16.99
CA GLY A 58 -1.53 32.97 16.38
C GLY A 58 -1.19 33.39 14.95
N GLY A 59 -0.04 32.99 14.43
CA GLY A 59 0.33 33.20 13.02
C GLY A 59 -0.46 32.31 12.07
N VAL A 60 -0.43 32.63 10.76
CA VAL A 60 -1.01 31.79 9.70
C VAL A 60 0.09 31.18 8.87
N ARG A 61 0.07 29.85 8.76
CA ARG A 61 0.97 29.10 7.87
C ARG A 61 0.17 28.43 6.76
N ASN A 62 0.68 28.54 5.52
CA ASN A 62 0.09 27.85 4.37
C ASN A 62 0.82 26.54 4.10
N PHE A 63 0.04 25.47 3.89
CA PHE A 63 0.55 24.17 3.49
C PHE A 63 0.03 23.84 2.09
N THR A 64 0.87 23.20 1.27
CA THR A 64 0.45 22.69 -0.04
C THR A 64 -0.09 21.28 0.11
N ALA A 65 -1.20 20.99 -0.56
CA ALA A 65 -1.76 19.65 -0.57
C ALA A 65 -2.23 19.24 -1.95
N TYR A 66 -2.27 17.93 -2.17
CA TYR A 66 -2.69 17.32 -3.43
C TYR A 66 -3.75 16.25 -3.21
N ARG A 67 -4.66 16.10 -4.18
CA ARG A 67 -5.52 14.93 -4.33
C ARG A 67 -5.57 14.53 -5.81
N VAL A 68 -5.28 13.27 -6.10
CA VAL A 68 -5.30 12.71 -7.45
C VAL A 68 -6.29 11.56 -7.47
N ILE A 69 -7.27 11.64 -8.37
CA ILE A 69 -8.16 10.55 -8.73
C ILE A 69 -7.65 9.98 -10.05
N HIS A 70 -7.11 8.76 -10.01
CA HIS A 70 -6.51 8.14 -11.20
C HIS A 70 -7.58 7.53 -12.10
N ASN A 71 -8.47 6.70 -11.56
CA ASN A 71 -9.48 5.98 -12.34
C ASN A 71 -10.72 5.70 -11.50
N ILE A 72 -11.91 5.70 -12.13
CA ILE A 72 -13.19 5.38 -11.49
C ILE A 72 -14.03 4.40 -12.33
N ALA A 73 -13.42 3.68 -13.26
CA ALA A 73 -14.17 2.78 -14.15
C ALA A 73 -14.91 1.69 -13.38
N ARG A 74 -14.34 1.22 -12.28
CA ARG A 74 -14.89 0.13 -11.46
C ARG A 74 -15.77 0.59 -10.28
N GLY A 75 -15.78 1.87 -9.95
CA GLY A 75 -16.53 2.43 -8.81
C GLY A 75 -15.88 3.71 -8.29
N PRO A 76 -16.28 4.17 -7.10
CA PRO A 76 -15.67 5.34 -6.47
C PRO A 76 -14.18 5.15 -6.30
N ALA A 77 -13.42 6.24 -6.28
CA ALA A 77 -12.01 6.15 -5.97
C ALA A 77 -11.80 5.84 -4.48
N LEU A 78 -10.71 5.16 -4.14
CA LEU A 78 -10.26 4.98 -2.76
C LEU A 78 -8.77 5.17 -2.70
N GLY A 79 -8.28 5.91 -1.70
CA GLY A 79 -6.85 6.09 -1.52
C GLY A 79 -6.43 6.85 -0.29
N GLY A 80 -5.18 6.60 0.13
CA GLY A 80 -4.58 7.18 1.32
C GLY A 80 -4.32 8.68 1.21
N VAL A 81 -4.15 9.32 2.37
CA VAL A 81 -3.70 10.70 2.51
C VAL A 81 -2.40 10.70 3.30
N ARG A 82 -1.30 11.06 2.65
CA ARG A 82 0.05 11.07 3.21
C ARG A 82 0.43 12.43 3.78
N TYR A 83 0.99 12.47 4.97
CA TYR A 83 1.62 13.67 5.54
C TYR A 83 3.13 13.46 5.57
N HIS A 84 3.83 14.11 4.64
CA HIS A 84 5.29 13.99 4.52
C HIS A 84 5.87 15.22 3.81
N PRO A 85 7.08 15.69 4.19
CA PRO A 85 7.73 16.83 3.54
C PRO A 85 7.97 16.68 2.03
N GLU A 86 8.15 15.45 1.56
CA GLU A 86 8.46 15.14 0.17
C GLU A 86 7.20 14.82 -0.67
N VAL A 87 6.01 15.04 -0.15
CA VAL A 87 4.77 14.86 -0.94
C VAL A 87 4.81 15.75 -2.17
N GLY A 88 4.68 15.13 -3.35
CA GLY A 88 4.66 15.80 -4.63
C GLY A 88 3.58 15.26 -5.55
N LEU A 89 3.23 16.02 -6.58
CA LEU A 89 2.16 15.63 -7.51
C LEU A 89 2.51 14.34 -8.26
N GLY A 90 3.77 14.17 -8.68
CA GLY A 90 4.23 12.97 -9.38
C GLY A 90 4.14 11.70 -8.53
N GLN A 91 4.60 11.77 -7.29
CA GLN A 91 4.47 10.69 -6.32
C GLN A 91 2.98 10.34 -6.09
N THR A 92 2.14 11.36 -5.90
CA THR A 92 0.69 11.18 -5.68
C THR A 92 0.00 10.53 -6.90
N CYS A 93 0.39 10.88 -8.13
CA CYS A 93 -0.09 10.22 -9.35
C CYS A 93 0.27 8.72 -9.37
N GLY A 94 1.52 8.39 -9.04
CA GLY A 94 1.97 7.00 -8.96
C GLY A 94 1.16 6.20 -7.93
N MET A 95 1.02 6.74 -6.72
CA MET A 95 0.26 6.09 -5.65
C MET A 95 -1.22 5.87 -6.04
N ALA A 96 -1.87 6.86 -6.67
CA ALA A 96 -3.24 6.75 -7.15
C ALA A 96 -3.40 5.65 -8.21
N ALA A 97 -2.41 5.50 -9.10
CA ALA A 97 -2.36 4.44 -10.09
C ALA A 97 -2.18 3.06 -9.45
N TRP A 98 -1.30 2.92 -8.45
CA TRP A 98 -1.17 1.69 -7.66
C TRP A 98 -2.48 1.28 -7.01
N MET A 99 -3.21 2.24 -6.40
CA MET A 99 -4.51 1.96 -5.80
C MET A 99 -5.53 1.46 -6.83
N THR A 100 -5.54 2.02 -8.05
CA THR A 100 -6.39 1.54 -9.16
C THR A 100 -6.07 0.09 -9.51
N LEU A 101 -4.79 -0.26 -9.67
CA LEU A 101 -4.39 -1.63 -9.99
C LEU A 101 -4.71 -2.61 -8.86
N LYS A 102 -4.39 -2.25 -7.62
CA LYS A 102 -4.70 -3.08 -6.45
C LYS A 102 -6.18 -3.37 -6.32
N SER A 103 -7.04 -2.34 -6.42
CA SER A 103 -8.49 -2.52 -6.38
C SER A 103 -8.96 -3.49 -7.46
N ALA A 104 -8.38 -3.41 -8.66
CA ALA A 104 -8.71 -4.30 -9.73
C ALA A 104 -8.19 -5.73 -9.51
N VAL A 105 -6.96 -5.93 -8.97
CA VAL A 105 -6.41 -7.26 -8.62
C VAL A 105 -7.30 -7.97 -7.62
N PHE A 106 -7.76 -7.25 -6.60
CA PHE A 106 -8.64 -7.82 -5.56
C PHE A 106 -10.12 -7.87 -5.97
N GLY A 107 -10.45 -7.49 -7.20
CA GLY A 107 -11.83 -7.54 -7.70
C GLY A 107 -12.78 -6.54 -7.02
N LEU A 108 -12.24 -5.59 -6.26
CA LEU A 108 -13.03 -4.62 -5.49
C LEU A 108 -13.74 -3.62 -6.40
N PRO A 109 -14.92 -3.12 -6.01
CA PRO A 109 -15.68 -2.12 -6.78
C PRO A 109 -15.14 -0.71 -6.55
N PHE A 110 -13.82 -0.56 -6.63
CA PHE A 110 -13.14 0.72 -6.46
C PHE A 110 -12.27 1.06 -7.66
N GLY A 111 -12.20 2.35 -7.92
CA GLY A 111 -11.08 2.96 -8.63
C GLY A 111 -9.88 3.18 -7.72
N GLY A 112 -9.07 4.19 -8.04
CA GLY A 112 -7.91 4.51 -7.21
C GLY A 112 -7.66 6.00 -7.13
N SER A 113 -7.31 6.45 -5.95
CA SER A 113 -6.87 7.81 -5.67
C SER A 113 -5.68 7.82 -4.70
N ALA A 114 -5.10 8.96 -4.54
CA ALA A 114 -4.13 9.25 -3.47
C ALA A 114 -4.14 10.75 -3.19
N GLY A 115 -3.70 11.11 -2.00
CA GLY A 115 -3.51 12.51 -1.64
C GLY A 115 -2.38 12.69 -0.66
N GLY A 116 -2.10 13.93 -0.34
CA GLY A 116 -1.14 14.23 0.70
C GLY A 116 -0.95 15.71 0.93
N VAL A 117 -0.30 16.00 2.03
CA VAL A 117 0.06 17.35 2.47
C VAL A 117 1.57 17.43 2.61
N VAL A 118 2.17 18.49 2.10
CA VAL A 118 3.60 18.78 2.23
C VAL A 118 3.84 19.28 3.65
N VAL A 119 4.09 18.38 4.58
CA VAL A 119 4.24 18.68 6.01
C VAL A 119 5.04 17.60 6.73
N ASP A 120 5.81 18.00 7.71
CA ASP A 120 6.36 17.10 8.72
C ASP A 120 5.42 17.10 9.93
N PRO A 121 4.61 16.05 10.13
CA PRO A 121 3.60 16.02 11.20
C PRO A 121 4.22 16.03 12.60
N SER A 122 5.49 15.62 12.76
CA SER A 122 6.20 15.63 14.04
C SER A 122 6.53 17.06 14.54
N LYS A 123 6.51 18.04 13.63
CA LYS A 123 6.76 19.46 13.93
C LYS A 123 5.49 20.25 14.24
N LEU A 124 4.35 19.61 14.26
CA LEU A 124 3.06 20.24 14.59
C LEU A 124 2.58 19.78 15.96
N SER A 125 1.94 20.69 16.70
CA SER A 125 1.17 20.29 17.86
C SER A 125 -0.06 19.46 17.42
N ARG A 126 -0.65 18.71 18.35
CA ARG A 126 -1.89 17.97 18.08
C ARG A 126 -3.01 18.88 17.57
N ARG A 127 -3.12 20.10 18.10
CA ARG A 127 -4.14 21.08 17.69
C ARG A 127 -3.89 21.65 16.31
N GLU A 128 -2.63 21.90 15.97
CA GLU A 128 -2.23 22.34 14.63
C GLU A 128 -2.48 21.25 13.58
N LEU A 129 -2.14 20.00 13.92
CA LEU A 129 -2.38 18.84 13.06
C LEU A 129 -3.89 18.62 12.85
N GLU A 130 -4.71 18.79 13.89
CA GLU A 130 -6.17 18.73 13.77
C GLU A 130 -6.71 19.81 12.83
N ARG A 131 -6.31 21.07 13.02
CA ARG A 131 -6.73 22.18 12.15
C ARG A 131 -6.33 21.96 10.70
N LEU A 132 -5.09 21.48 10.46
CA LEU A 132 -4.60 21.13 9.12
C LEU A 132 -5.46 20.04 8.50
N SER A 133 -5.74 18.98 9.25
CA SER A 133 -6.52 17.83 8.78
C SER A 133 -7.96 18.23 8.42
N ARG A 134 -8.62 19.00 9.28
CA ARG A 134 -9.96 19.53 9.00
C ARG A 134 -9.97 20.45 7.77
N ARG A 135 -8.94 21.28 7.63
CA ARG A 135 -8.82 22.18 6.46
C ARG A 135 -8.65 21.37 5.16
N TYR A 136 -7.88 20.29 5.16
CA TYR A 136 -7.73 19.42 4.01
C TYR A 136 -9.08 18.88 3.50
N VAL A 137 -9.93 18.37 4.39
CA VAL A 137 -11.26 17.87 4.02
C VAL A 137 -12.16 19.00 3.53
N THR A 138 -12.15 20.16 4.21
CA THR A 138 -12.98 21.30 3.80
C THR A 138 -12.67 21.78 2.39
N GLU A 139 -11.38 21.88 2.01
CA GLU A 139 -10.98 22.32 0.67
C GLU A 139 -11.31 21.29 -0.42
N LEU A 140 -11.45 20.04 -0.06
CA LEU A 140 -11.71 18.94 -1.01
C LEU A 140 -13.13 18.38 -0.91
N ILE A 141 -14.03 19.03 -0.18
CA ILE A 141 -15.35 18.52 0.18
C ILE A 141 -16.20 18.08 -1.03
N GLU A 142 -16.06 18.77 -2.16
CA GLU A 142 -16.81 18.46 -3.37
C GLU A 142 -16.26 17.27 -4.17
N LEU A 143 -15.12 16.73 -3.74
CA LEU A 143 -14.47 15.58 -4.38
C LEU A 143 -14.55 14.31 -3.53
N ILE A 144 -14.77 14.48 -2.22
CA ILE A 144 -14.77 13.41 -1.23
C ILE A 144 -16.20 12.91 -1.01
N GLY A 145 -16.35 11.62 -0.90
CA GLY A 145 -17.64 10.99 -0.58
C GLY A 145 -17.60 9.48 -0.79
N PRO A 146 -18.61 8.77 -0.25
CA PRO A 146 -18.68 7.32 -0.38
C PRO A 146 -18.85 6.85 -1.84
N ASP A 147 -19.43 7.66 -2.69
CA ASP A 147 -19.70 7.36 -4.10
C ASP A 147 -18.74 8.06 -5.06
N GLU A 148 -17.84 8.91 -4.57
CA GLU A 148 -16.87 9.70 -5.35
C GLU A 148 -15.44 9.28 -5.07
N ASP A 149 -14.94 9.59 -3.85
CA ASP A 149 -13.54 9.39 -3.45
C ASP A 149 -13.43 9.18 -1.94
N VAL A 150 -13.19 7.95 -1.55
CA VAL A 150 -13.10 7.52 -0.14
C VAL A 150 -11.69 7.74 0.38
N LEU A 151 -11.57 8.42 1.52
CA LEU A 151 -10.28 8.66 2.17
C LEU A 151 -9.83 7.47 3.01
N ALA A 152 -8.52 7.24 3.05
CA ALA A 152 -7.89 6.22 3.87
C ALA A 152 -6.58 6.74 4.50
N PRO A 153 -6.04 6.11 5.54
CA PRO A 153 -4.76 6.50 6.12
C PRO A 153 -3.58 6.09 5.22
N ASP A 154 -2.48 6.83 5.34
CA ASP A 154 -1.17 6.54 4.74
C ASP A 154 -0.08 7.05 5.71
N VAL A 155 1.19 7.07 5.28
CA VAL A 155 2.32 7.58 6.06
C VAL A 155 2.02 8.97 6.66
N GLY A 156 2.27 9.13 7.95
CA GLY A 156 2.04 10.39 8.68
C GLY A 156 0.59 10.67 9.07
N THR A 157 -0.35 9.80 8.69
CA THR A 157 -1.75 9.85 9.16
C THR A 157 -2.12 8.56 9.90
N ASN A 158 -3.15 8.62 10.73
CA ASN A 158 -3.58 7.53 11.58
C ASN A 158 -5.09 7.59 11.86
N GLN A 159 -5.59 6.68 12.69
CA GLN A 159 -7.01 6.61 13.06
C GLN A 159 -7.55 7.94 13.63
N THR A 160 -6.74 8.69 14.39
CA THR A 160 -7.15 10.01 14.93
C THR A 160 -7.36 11.02 13.82
N VAL A 161 -6.47 11.06 12.83
CA VAL A 161 -6.62 11.93 11.64
C VAL A 161 -7.85 11.53 10.83
N MET A 162 -8.10 10.24 10.68
CA MET A 162 -9.31 9.74 10.00
C MET A 162 -10.59 10.11 10.75
N ALA A 163 -10.56 10.12 12.08
CA ALA A 163 -11.67 10.61 12.89
C ALA A 163 -11.97 12.10 12.63
N TRP A 164 -10.93 12.94 12.55
CA TRP A 164 -11.09 14.35 12.19
C TRP A 164 -11.60 14.56 10.77
N PHE A 165 -11.14 13.75 9.82
CA PHE A 165 -11.65 13.76 8.45
C PHE A 165 -13.13 13.42 8.40
N GLN A 166 -13.53 12.34 9.07
CA GLN A 166 -14.91 11.89 9.13
C GLN A 166 -15.83 12.93 9.78
N ASP A 167 -15.42 13.49 10.92
CA ASP A 167 -16.18 14.52 11.62
C ASP A 167 -16.36 15.78 10.75
N THR A 168 -15.28 16.24 10.10
CA THR A 168 -15.33 17.42 9.23
C THR A 168 -16.24 17.19 8.02
N PHE A 169 -16.17 16.02 7.40
CA PHE A 169 -17.04 15.66 6.29
C PHE A 169 -18.53 15.68 6.74
N THR A 170 -18.84 15.01 7.84
CA THR A 170 -20.19 14.94 8.42
C THR A 170 -20.74 16.33 8.74
N MET A 171 -19.95 17.16 9.42
CA MET A 171 -20.39 18.50 9.82
C MET A 171 -20.58 19.43 8.62
N THR A 172 -19.75 19.32 7.61
CA THR A 172 -19.83 20.18 6.41
C THR A 172 -20.99 19.76 5.49
N ARG A 173 -21.26 18.46 5.36
CA ARG A 173 -22.39 17.94 4.55
C ARG A 173 -23.72 17.96 5.29
N GLY A 174 -23.71 18.10 6.61
CA GLY A 174 -24.90 18.09 7.45
C GLY A 174 -25.60 16.72 7.58
N GLN A 175 -24.90 15.64 7.22
CA GLN A 175 -25.39 14.28 7.28
C GLN A 175 -24.29 13.34 7.78
N THR A 176 -24.62 12.45 8.71
CA THR A 176 -23.68 11.42 9.17
C THR A 176 -23.47 10.39 8.07
N THR A 177 -22.26 10.40 7.50
CA THR A 177 -21.87 9.50 6.40
C THR A 177 -20.56 8.81 6.78
N LEU A 178 -20.63 7.64 7.41
CA LEU A 178 -19.47 6.94 7.93
C LEU A 178 -18.54 6.45 6.81
N SER A 179 -19.09 6.07 5.67
CA SER A 179 -18.39 5.43 4.54
C SER A 179 -17.53 6.38 3.68
N ALA A 180 -17.51 7.69 3.98
CA ALA A 180 -16.63 8.64 3.26
C ALA A 180 -15.15 8.50 3.64
N VAL A 181 -14.84 7.89 4.78
CA VAL A 181 -13.49 7.73 5.32
C VAL A 181 -13.32 6.32 5.88
N THR A 182 -12.21 5.65 5.56
CA THR A 182 -11.85 4.35 6.13
C THR A 182 -10.60 4.45 7.00
N GLY A 183 -10.37 3.46 7.88
CA GLY A 183 -9.29 3.50 8.85
C GLY A 183 -9.61 4.35 10.08
N LYS A 184 -10.90 4.52 10.39
CA LYS A 184 -11.39 5.19 11.58
C LYS A 184 -11.19 4.33 12.84
N PRO A 185 -11.21 4.92 14.03
CA PRO A 185 -11.39 4.16 15.27
C PRO A 185 -12.70 3.31 15.22
N THR A 186 -12.68 2.15 15.85
CA THR A 186 -13.85 1.24 15.89
C THR A 186 -15.09 1.90 16.49
N GLN A 187 -14.91 2.81 17.44
CA GLN A 187 -15.99 3.60 18.06
C GLN A 187 -16.69 4.54 17.06
N LEU A 188 -16.07 4.81 15.90
CA LEU A 188 -16.61 5.65 14.83
C LEU A 188 -16.93 4.84 13.55
N GLY A 189 -17.15 3.54 13.68
CA GLY A 189 -17.45 2.68 12.55
C GLY A 189 -16.23 2.04 11.88
N GLY A 190 -15.03 2.19 12.43
CA GLY A 190 -13.84 1.54 11.91
C GLY A 190 -13.90 0.02 12.00
N VAL A 191 -13.37 -0.68 11.00
CA VAL A 191 -13.27 -2.13 11.03
C VAL A 191 -12.20 -2.59 12.02
N VAL A 192 -12.48 -3.67 12.73
CA VAL A 192 -11.51 -4.31 13.62
C VAL A 192 -10.29 -4.81 12.84
N VAL A 193 -9.15 -4.98 13.51
CA VAL A 193 -7.85 -5.43 12.95
C VAL A 193 -7.32 -4.61 11.76
N LYS A 194 -7.83 -3.40 11.56
CA LYS A 194 -7.46 -2.55 10.42
C LYS A 194 -5.95 -2.34 10.29
N ASP A 195 -5.28 -2.09 11.40
CA ASP A 195 -3.86 -1.78 11.45
C ASP A 195 -2.96 -2.97 11.13
N GLU A 196 -3.49 -4.18 11.20
CA GLU A 196 -2.76 -5.42 10.94
C GLU A 196 -2.94 -5.95 9.51
N GLY A 197 -4.01 -5.52 8.83
CA GLY A 197 -4.44 -6.14 7.57
C GLY A 197 -3.41 -6.13 6.45
N GLY A 198 -2.54 -5.12 6.39
CA GLY A 198 -1.46 -5.08 5.39
C GLY A 198 -0.47 -6.23 5.57
N GLY A 199 0.03 -6.41 6.79
CA GLY A 199 0.97 -7.49 7.11
C GLY A 199 0.33 -8.86 7.17
N GLN A 200 -0.86 -8.96 7.75
CA GLN A 200 -1.64 -10.20 7.79
C GLN A 200 -1.94 -10.72 6.38
N GLY A 201 -2.42 -9.85 5.50
CA GLY A 201 -2.70 -10.20 4.10
C GLY A 201 -1.45 -10.67 3.36
N LEU A 202 -0.30 -10.03 3.59
CA LEU A 202 0.97 -10.44 3.00
C LEU A 202 1.37 -11.86 3.43
N VAL A 203 1.24 -12.17 4.71
CA VAL A 203 1.54 -13.52 5.22
C VAL A 203 0.57 -14.55 4.64
N TYR A 204 -0.70 -14.21 4.46
CA TYR A 204 -1.65 -15.10 3.79
C TYR A 204 -1.28 -15.35 2.32
N VAL A 205 -0.85 -14.32 1.57
CA VAL A 205 -0.32 -14.50 0.20
C VAL A 205 0.88 -15.43 0.21
N LEU A 206 1.81 -15.25 1.17
CA LEU A 206 3.00 -16.09 1.31
C LEU A 206 2.59 -17.55 1.56
N SER A 207 1.74 -17.82 2.55
CA SER A 207 1.32 -19.17 2.93
C SER A 207 0.62 -19.89 1.78
N ASP A 208 -0.29 -19.22 1.08
CA ASP A 208 -1.00 -19.80 -0.07
C ASP A 208 -0.05 -20.07 -1.27
N LEU A 209 0.89 -19.15 -1.55
CA LEU A 209 1.92 -19.38 -2.57
C LEU A 209 2.88 -20.51 -2.21
N ALA A 210 3.26 -20.58 -0.95
CA ALA A 210 4.13 -21.65 -0.45
C ALA A 210 3.46 -23.02 -0.63
N GLN A 211 2.16 -23.11 -0.35
CA GLN A 211 1.39 -24.34 -0.59
C GLN A 211 1.35 -24.72 -2.07
N VAL A 212 1.10 -23.75 -2.98
CA VAL A 212 1.04 -23.99 -4.43
C VAL A 212 2.40 -24.43 -5.00
N ASN A 213 3.50 -23.85 -4.51
CA ASN A 213 4.83 -24.09 -5.06
C ASN A 213 5.64 -25.15 -4.28
N GLY A 214 5.09 -25.71 -3.21
CA GLY A 214 5.80 -26.64 -2.33
C GLY A 214 6.95 -25.98 -1.54
N TRP A 215 6.86 -24.70 -1.27
CA TRP A 215 7.88 -23.99 -0.49
C TRP A 215 7.70 -24.24 1.01
N PRO A 216 8.81 -24.25 1.79
CA PRO A 216 8.71 -24.45 3.23
C PRO A 216 8.03 -23.23 3.90
N VAL A 217 7.13 -23.48 4.85
CA VAL A 217 6.57 -22.46 5.75
C VAL A 217 7.05 -22.70 7.17
N ALA A 218 6.74 -23.87 7.73
CA ALA A 218 7.15 -24.20 9.09
C ALA A 218 8.68 -24.23 9.23
N GLY A 219 9.22 -23.38 10.11
CA GLY A 219 10.64 -23.22 10.36
C GLY A 219 11.43 -22.48 9.27
N ALA A 220 10.79 -22.06 8.18
CA ALA A 220 11.46 -21.27 7.14
C ALA A 220 11.83 -19.87 7.65
N ASN A 221 13.00 -19.38 7.20
CA ASN A 221 13.54 -18.10 7.63
C ASN A 221 12.93 -16.96 6.87
N ILE A 222 12.47 -15.91 7.58
CA ILE A 222 11.99 -14.66 7.02
C ILE A 222 12.77 -13.46 7.58
N ALA A 223 13.19 -12.54 6.70
CA ALA A 223 13.78 -11.26 7.06
C ALA A 223 12.85 -10.14 6.64
N ILE A 224 12.67 -9.12 7.49
CA ILE A 224 11.70 -8.04 7.31
C ILE A 224 12.41 -6.71 7.46
N GLN A 225 12.45 -5.91 6.37
CA GLN A 225 12.94 -4.55 6.42
C GLN A 225 11.78 -3.59 6.71
N GLY A 226 11.91 -2.85 7.78
CA GLY A 226 10.84 -1.97 8.29
C GLY A 226 10.09 -2.61 9.46
N PHE A 227 10.01 -1.89 10.59
CA PHE A 227 9.29 -2.31 11.80
C PHE A 227 8.17 -1.33 12.17
N GLY A 228 7.55 -0.78 11.11
CA GLY A 228 6.31 0.00 11.22
C GLY A 228 5.09 -0.90 11.24
N GLN A 229 3.93 -0.31 10.93
CA GLN A 229 2.63 -0.98 10.96
C GLN A 229 2.60 -2.27 10.12
N VAL A 230 3.08 -2.23 8.86
CA VAL A 230 3.09 -3.41 7.98
C VAL A 230 4.12 -4.44 8.45
N GLY A 231 5.38 -4.04 8.64
CA GLY A 231 6.45 -4.97 9.00
C GLY A 231 6.25 -5.62 10.37
N GLY A 232 5.76 -4.88 11.38
CA GLY A 232 5.39 -5.43 12.68
C GLY A 232 4.27 -6.47 12.57
N ALA A 233 3.22 -6.16 11.79
CA ALA A 233 2.16 -7.14 11.56
C ALA A 233 2.67 -8.37 10.80
N VAL A 234 3.53 -8.21 9.76
CA VAL A 234 4.18 -9.35 9.10
C VAL A 234 4.93 -10.21 10.10
N ALA A 235 5.70 -9.61 11.01
CA ALA A 235 6.46 -10.36 12.00
C ALA A 235 5.56 -11.19 12.92
N ARG A 236 4.49 -10.59 13.46
CA ARG A 236 3.53 -11.30 14.34
C ARG A 236 2.82 -12.46 13.62
N TYR A 237 2.32 -12.20 12.40
CA TYR A 237 1.60 -13.24 11.64
C TYR A 237 2.54 -14.30 11.07
N ALA A 238 3.78 -13.97 10.72
CA ALA A 238 4.79 -14.93 10.31
C ALA A 238 5.05 -15.95 11.43
N VAL A 239 5.19 -15.49 12.67
CA VAL A 239 5.34 -16.40 13.84
C VAL A 239 4.09 -17.27 14.03
N LYS A 240 2.88 -16.72 13.89
CA LYS A 240 1.62 -17.49 13.98
C LYS A 240 1.52 -18.59 12.93
N GLU A 241 2.04 -18.36 11.71
CA GLU A 241 2.09 -19.34 10.62
C GLU A 241 3.30 -20.31 10.73
N GLY A 242 4.12 -20.18 11.77
CA GLY A 242 5.26 -21.07 12.03
C GLY A 242 6.55 -20.70 11.30
N LEU A 243 6.64 -19.54 10.69
CA LEU A 243 7.88 -19.00 10.12
C LEU A 243 8.83 -18.55 11.25
N LYS A 244 10.13 -18.64 10.97
CA LYS A 244 11.18 -18.14 11.85
C LYS A 244 11.58 -16.73 11.42
N VAL A 245 11.19 -15.71 12.18
CA VAL A 245 11.61 -14.32 11.94
C VAL A 245 13.06 -14.19 12.39
N VAL A 246 14.00 -14.15 11.46
CA VAL A 246 15.44 -14.10 11.76
C VAL A 246 16.03 -12.70 11.77
N ALA A 247 15.41 -11.75 11.08
CA ALA A 247 15.88 -10.35 11.06
C ALA A 247 14.74 -9.38 10.92
N ILE A 248 14.82 -8.25 11.62
CA ILE A 248 13.93 -7.09 11.49
C ILE A 248 14.78 -5.82 11.55
N SER A 249 14.44 -4.79 10.75
CA SER A 249 15.12 -3.49 10.80
C SER A 249 14.17 -2.29 10.82
N THR A 250 14.72 -1.16 11.24
CA THR A 250 14.16 0.19 11.10
C THR A 250 15.07 1.03 10.19
N SER A 251 14.78 2.33 10.03
CA SER A 251 15.67 3.25 9.31
C SER A 251 17.07 3.37 9.92
N GLN A 252 17.21 3.07 11.22
CA GLN A 252 18.47 3.18 11.96
C GLN A 252 19.34 1.92 11.86
N GLY A 253 18.75 0.77 11.51
CA GLY A 253 19.41 -0.54 11.44
C GLY A 253 18.52 -1.64 11.97
N GLY A 254 19.04 -2.84 12.11
CA GLY A 254 18.24 -4.00 12.45
C GLY A 254 18.90 -4.95 13.46
N VAL A 255 18.16 -6.00 13.78
CA VAL A 255 18.62 -7.09 14.65
C VAL A 255 18.50 -8.41 13.89
N TYR A 256 19.49 -9.27 14.01
CA TYR A 256 19.57 -10.60 13.40
C TYR A 256 19.86 -11.67 14.44
N ASN A 257 19.07 -12.74 14.37
CA ASN A 257 19.31 -13.98 15.13
C ASN A 257 18.96 -15.18 14.23
N PRO A 258 19.92 -16.04 13.85
CA PRO A 258 19.66 -17.22 13.01
C PRO A 258 18.72 -18.23 13.65
N GLU A 259 18.66 -18.25 15.00
CA GLU A 259 17.74 -19.13 15.73
C GLU A 259 16.31 -18.58 15.84
N GLY A 260 16.09 -17.34 15.38
CA GLY A 260 14.82 -16.62 15.44
C GLY A 260 14.80 -15.54 16.51
N LEU A 261 14.04 -14.50 16.22
CA LEU A 261 13.80 -13.37 17.14
C LEU A 261 12.49 -13.59 17.89
N GLU A 262 12.51 -13.33 19.20
CA GLU A 262 11.29 -13.24 19.99
C GLU A 262 10.58 -11.91 19.68
N VAL A 263 9.62 -11.95 18.75
CA VAL A 263 8.98 -10.76 18.18
C VAL A 263 8.30 -9.90 19.24
N ALA A 264 7.60 -10.51 20.21
CA ALA A 264 6.94 -9.77 21.29
C ALA A 264 7.93 -9.01 22.17
N ALA A 265 9.07 -9.63 22.51
CA ALA A 265 10.13 -8.98 23.29
C ALA A 265 10.80 -7.86 22.48
N LEU A 266 10.94 -8.03 21.16
CA LEU A 266 11.49 -7.01 20.28
C LEU A 266 10.54 -5.81 20.15
N GLU A 267 9.23 -6.02 20.04
CA GLU A 267 8.21 -4.97 20.05
C GLU A 267 8.24 -4.17 21.35
N GLN A 268 8.31 -4.85 22.48
CA GLN A 268 8.43 -4.19 23.78
C GLN A 268 9.71 -3.35 23.87
N HIS A 269 10.85 -3.89 23.48
CA HIS A 269 12.13 -3.15 23.46
C HIS A 269 12.04 -1.91 22.58
N TYR A 270 11.46 -2.04 21.38
CA TYR A 270 11.30 -0.91 20.46
C TYR A 270 10.34 0.15 20.99
N ALA A 271 9.23 -0.26 21.62
CA ALA A 271 8.29 0.67 22.24
C ALA A 271 8.90 1.47 23.39
N GLU A 272 9.79 0.83 24.18
CA GLU A 272 10.45 1.48 25.31
C GLU A 272 11.61 2.40 24.90
N ARG A 273 12.37 2.03 23.83
CA ARG A 273 13.63 2.70 23.48
C ARG A 273 13.58 3.50 22.18
N GLY A 274 12.63 3.24 21.30
CA GLY A 274 12.53 3.88 19.98
C GLY A 274 13.57 3.40 18.95
N HIS A 275 14.42 2.42 19.30
CA HIS A 275 15.44 1.84 18.42
C HIS A 275 15.64 0.34 18.74
N LEU A 276 16.23 -0.39 17.79
CA LEU A 276 16.49 -1.84 17.94
C LEU A 276 17.88 -2.15 18.49
N GLU A 277 18.78 -1.17 18.54
CA GLU A 277 20.13 -1.33 19.06
C GLU A 277 20.11 -1.74 20.54
N GLY A 278 20.99 -2.70 20.89
CA GLY A 278 21.07 -3.23 22.27
C GLY A 278 20.00 -4.22 22.63
N PHE A 279 19.17 -4.72 21.68
CA PHE A 279 18.28 -5.83 21.94
C PHE A 279 19.08 -7.11 22.26
N PRO A 280 18.87 -7.73 23.43
CA PRO A 280 19.71 -8.86 23.88
C PRO A 280 19.47 -10.15 23.10
N GLY A 281 18.36 -10.24 22.35
CA GLY A 281 17.96 -11.41 21.58
C GLY A 281 18.60 -11.57 20.21
N GLY A 282 19.56 -10.71 19.82
CA GLY A 282 20.20 -10.80 18.51
C GLY A 282 21.36 -9.85 18.32
N LYS A 283 22.07 -10.01 17.20
CA LYS A 283 23.19 -9.14 16.77
C LYS A 283 22.63 -7.97 15.99
N TYR A 284 23.13 -6.75 16.26
CA TYR A 284 22.82 -5.55 15.46
C TYR A 284 23.44 -5.65 14.07
N ILE A 285 22.66 -5.31 13.05
CA ILE A 285 23.04 -5.33 11.64
C ILE A 285 22.55 -4.06 10.91
N THR A 286 23.19 -3.71 9.80
CA THR A 286 22.74 -2.65 8.91
C THR A 286 21.56 -3.09 8.03
N ASN A 287 20.84 -2.13 7.44
CA ASN A 287 19.79 -2.44 6.45
C ASN A 287 20.35 -3.18 5.23
N HIS A 288 21.55 -2.86 4.80
CA HIS A 288 22.21 -3.55 3.68
C HIS A 288 22.49 -5.02 4.02
N GLU A 289 23.04 -5.30 5.21
CA GLU A 289 23.27 -6.67 5.67
C GLU A 289 21.94 -7.45 5.76
N LEU A 290 20.86 -6.83 6.24
CA LEU A 290 19.54 -7.47 6.29
C LEU A 290 19.05 -7.87 4.90
N LEU A 291 19.09 -6.94 3.94
CA LEU A 291 18.60 -7.18 2.58
C LEU A 291 19.38 -8.31 1.88
N THR A 292 20.66 -8.48 2.22
CA THR A 292 21.56 -9.48 1.60
C THR A 292 21.61 -10.82 2.34
N LEU A 293 20.82 -10.99 3.41
CA LEU A 293 20.73 -12.26 4.14
C LEU A 293 20.25 -13.39 3.22
N LYS A 294 20.88 -14.56 3.38
CA LYS A 294 20.41 -15.77 2.73
C LYS A 294 19.22 -16.35 3.53
N VAL A 295 18.02 -16.04 3.06
CA VAL A 295 16.74 -16.43 3.69
C VAL A 295 15.79 -17.03 2.67
N ASN A 296 14.75 -17.74 3.15
CA ASN A 296 13.68 -18.21 2.29
C ASN A 296 12.85 -17.02 1.80
N TYR A 297 12.49 -16.11 2.72
CA TYR A 297 11.60 -15.00 2.45
C TYR A 297 12.21 -13.67 2.89
N LEU A 298 12.19 -12.67 2.00
CA LEU A 298 12.57 -11.29 2.29
C LEU A 298 11.35 -10.39 2.06
N VAL A 299 11.05 -9.56 3.06
CA VAL A 299 9.92 -8.61 2.99
C VAL A 299 10.45 -7.18 3.14
N PRO A 300 10.69 -6.46 2.04
CA PRO A 300 10.94 -5.02 2.08
C PRO A 300 9.62 -4.29 2.35
N ALA A 301 9.42 -3.83 3.59
CA ALA A 301 8.21 -3.18 4.07
C ALA A 301 8.45 -1.75 4.61
N ALA A 302 9.53 -1.09 4.14
CA ALA A 302 9.91 0.25 4.58
C ALA A 302 9.52 1.32 3.56
N VAL A 303 10.28 1.45 2.48
CA VAL A 303 10.16 2.53 1.47
C VAL A 303 10.25 1.99 0.05
N GLU A 304 9.85 2.82 -0.93
CA GLU A 304 10.03 2.55 -2.34
C GLU A 304 11.50 2.48 -2.75
N GLY A 305 11.82 1.68 -3.79
CA GLY A 305 13.14 1.60 -4.44
C GLY A 305 14.27 1.08 -3.57
N VAL A 306 13.96 0.45 -2.44
CA VAL A 306 14.98 -0.08 -1.52
C VAL A 306 15.78 -1.22 -2.14
N ILE A 307 15.21 -1.99 -3.04
CA ILE A 307 15.91 -2.94 -3.89
C ILE A 307 16.02 -2.31 -5.29
N ASN A 308 17.25 -1.98 -5.69
CA ASN A 308 17.56 -1.27 -6.92
C ASN A 308 18.73 -1.94 -7.65
N GLU A 309 19.17 -1.38 -8.78
CA GLU A 309 20.24 -1.92 -9.61
C GLU A 309 21.58 -2.07 -8.89
N HIS A 310 21.81 -1.32 -7.81
CA HIS A 310 23.10 -1.34 -7.09
C HIS A 310 23.19 -2.49 -6.08
N ASN A 311 22.03 -2.98 -5.57
CA ASN A 311 22.01 -4.04 -4.55
C ASN A 311 21.31 -5.32 -4.99
N ALA A 312 20.55 -5.31 -6.09
CA ALA A 312 19.77 -6.47 -6.55
C ALA A 312 20.61 -7.74 -6.72
N GLN A 313 21.85 -7.62 -7.23
CA GLN A 313 22.73 -8.77 -7.43
C GLN A 313 23.23 -9.41 -6.11
N GLN A 314 23.10 -8.70 -5.00
CA GLN A 314 23.52 -9.17 -3.68
C GLN A 314 22.35 -9.80 -2.89
N ILE A 315 21.11 -9.68 -3.38
CA ILE A 315 19.94 -10.29 -2.75
C ILE A 315 20.04 -11.80 -2.85
N ALA A 316 20.09 -12.47 -1.70
CA ALA A 316 20.25 -13.93 -1.61
C ALA A 316 18.96 -14.63 -1.16
N ALA A 317 17.84 -13.94 -1.09
CA ALA A 317 16.55 -14.49 -0.74
C ALA A 317 15.95 -15.33 -1.89
N GLN A 318 15.28 -16.42 -1.56
CA GLN A 318 14.58 -17.25 -2.56
C GLN A 318 13.34 -16.53 -3.09
N VAL A 319 12.60 -15.88 -2.20
CA VAL A 319 11.36 -15.16 -2.53
C VAL A 319 11.41 -13.77 -1.90
N VAL A 320 11.09 -12.75 -2.71
CA VAL A 320 10.91 -11.37 -2.22
C VAL A 320 9.44 -11.01 -2.32
N LEU A 321 8.81 -10.64 -1.18
CA LEU A 321 7.43 -10.17 -1.13
C LEU A 321 7.42 -8.66 -0.85
N GLU A 322 6.91 -7.85 -1.76
CA GLU A 322 6.90 -6.40 -1.62
C GLU A 322 5.87 -5.93 -0.58
N GLY A 323 6.34 -5.69 0.63
CA GLY A 323 5.52 -5.12 1.71
C GLY A 323 5.27 -3.62 1.54
N ALA A 324 6.22 -2.88 0.98
CA ALA A 324 6.05 -1.49 0.57
C ALA A 324 5.69 -1.38 -0.92
N ASN A 325 5.01 -0.29 -1.32
CA ASN A 325 4.70 -0.03 -2.72
C ASN A 325 5.98 0.31 -3.49
N GLY A 326 6.19 -0.37 -4.62
CA GLY A 326 7.36 -0.13 -5.46
C GLY A 326 8.70 -0.38 -4.77
N ALA A 327 8.77 -1.30 -3.80
CA ALA A 327 9.99 -1.62 -3.07
C ALA A 327 11.15 -2.09 -3.97
N ILE A 328 10.82 -2.71 -5.11
CA ILE A 328 11.78 -3.18 -6.12
C ILE A 328 11.68 -2.26 -7.35
N THR A 329 12.80 -1.69 -7.81
CA THR A 329 12.82 -0.92 -9.08
C THR A 329 12.65 -1.85 -10.29
N PRO A 330 12.18 -1.34 -11.45
CA PRO A 330 12.08 -2.15 -12.67
C PRO A 330 13.42 -2.76 -13.10
N GLU A 331 14.52 -2.06 -12.92
CA GLU A 331 15.88 -2.50 -13.22
C GLU A 331 16.32 -3.64 -12.29
N ALA A 332 16.06 -3.50 -10.99
CA ALA A 332 16.33 -4.53 -10.00
C ALA A 332 15.49 -5.80 -10.23
N GLU A 333 14.23 -5.64 -10.60
CA GLU A 333 13.34 -6.76 -10.90
C GLU A 333 13.90 -7.65 -12.02
N TYR A 334 14.43 -7.03 -13.07
CA TYR A 334 15.08 -7.78 -14.14
C TYR A 334 16.29 -8.59 -13.64
N LEU A 335 17.14 -7.98 -12.82
CA LEU A 335 18.33 -8.65 -12.24
C LEU A 335 17.94 -9.80 -11.31
N LEU A 336 16.93 -9.61 -10.44
CA LEU A 336 16.44 -10.65 -9.55
C LEU A 336 15.86 -11.85 -10.31
N LYS A 337 15.10 -11.61 -11.39
CA LYS A 337 14.57 -12.67 -12.24
C LYS A 337 15.68 -13.48 -12.93
N LEU A 338 16.75 -12.84 -13.37
CA LEU A 338 17.95 -13.53 -13.93
C LEU A 338 18.63 -14.45 -12.91
N GLN A 339 18.58 -14.11 -11.62
CA GLN A 339 19.10 -14.93 -10.52
C GLN A 339 18.14 -16.07 -10.11
N GLY A 340 16.92 -16.10 -10.63
CA GLY A 340 15.89 -17.06 -10.25
C GLY A 340 15.13 -16.71 -8.96
N THR A 341 15.31 -15.50 -8.43
CA THR A 341 14.55 -15.01 -7.27
C THR A 341 13.08 -14.84 -7.66
N GLN A 342 12.19 -15.42 -6.87
CA GLN A 342 10.75 -15.25 -7.07
C GLN A 342 10.30 -13.92 -6.47
N ILE A 343 9.45 -13.19 -7.21
CA ILE A 343 8.96 -11.87 -6.78
C ILE A 343 7.44 -11.92 -6.64
N VAL A 344 6.96 -11.60 -5.46
CA VAL A 344 5.53 -11.37 -5.21
C VAL A 344 5.29 -9.87 -5.25
N PRO A 345 4.58 -9.36 -6.27
CA PRO A 345 4.48 -7.92 -6.50
C PRO A 345 3.60 -7.25 -5.44
N ASP A 346 3.91 -6.00 -5.15
CA ASP A 346 3.23 -5.12 -4.21
C ASP A 346 1.70 -5.06 -4.41
N ILE A 347 1.24 -4.97 -5.67
CA ILE A 347 -0.20 -4.91 -5.99
C ILE A 347 -0.98 -6.19 -5.61
N LEU A 348 -0.28 -7.27 -5.28
CA LEU A 348 -0.83 -8.50 -4.72
C LEU A 348 -0.43 -8.65 -3.25
N ALA A 349 0.86 -8.52 -2.92
CA ALA A 349 1.40 -8.85 -1.61
C ALA A 349 0.80 -7.98 -0.48
N ASN A 350 0.73 -6.67 -0.68
CA ASN A 350 0.33 -5.72 0.38
C ASN A 350 -1.12 -5.21 0.25
N GLY A 351 -1.98 -5.93 -0.45
CA GLY A 351 -3.37 -5.53 -0.68
C GLY A 351 -4.33 -5.72 0.49
N GLY A 352 -3.91 -6.40 1.55
CA GLY A 352 -4.79 -6.73 2.69
C GLY A 352 -5.41 -5.50 3.37
N GLY A 353 -4.64 -4.42 3.55
CA GLY A 353 -5.17 -3.16 4.09
C GLY A 353 -6.26 -2.53 3.22
N LEU A 354 -6.17 -2.70 1.89
CA LEU A 354 -7.21 -2.26 0.96
C LEU A 354 -8.48 -3.09 1.08
N VAL A 355 -8.35 -4.42 1.23
CA VAL A 355 -9.50 -5.30 1.48
C VAL A 355 -10.21 -4.90 2.77
N LEU A 356 -9.48 -4.61 3.84
CA LEU A 356 -10.07 -4.12 5.08
C LEU A 356 -10.73 -2.74 4.92
N SER A 357 -10.19 -1.84 4.10
CA SER A 357 -10.88 -0.60 3.75
C SER A 357 -12.21 -0.85 3.05
N TYR A 358 -12.24 -1.84 2.15
CA TYR A 358 -13.48 -2.24 1.49
C TYR A 358 -14.50 -2.81 2.47
N LEU A 359 -14.09 -3.68 3.38
CA LEU A 359 -14.99 -4.24 4.40
C LEU A 359 -15.54 -3.15 5.32
N GLU A 360 -14.70 -2.19 5.73
CA GLU A 360 -15.13 -1.02 6.50
C GLU A 360 -16.16 -0.17 5.74
N TRP A 361 -15.89 0.11 4.46
CA TRP A 361 -16.83 0.85 3.62
C TRP A 361 -18.17 0.13 3.46
N VAL A 362 -18.16 -1.20 3.29
CA VAL A 362 -19.38 -2.02 3.19
C VAL A 362 -20.18 -2.00 4.49
N GLN A 363 -19.53 -2.20 5.64
CA GLN A 363 -20.26 -2.15 6.93
C GLN A 363 -20.84 -0.77 7.22
N ASP A 364 -20.13 0.30 6.86
CA ASP A 364 -20.59 1.68 7.05
C ASP A 364 -21.77 2.03 6.13
N LEU A 365 -21.79 1.53 4.88
CA LEU A 365 -22.93 1.70 3.97
C LEU A 365 -24.17 0.91 4.41
N SER A 366 -23.95 -0.29 4.93
CA SER A 366 -25.04 -1.20 5.34
C SER A 366 -25.49 -1.00 6.79
N MET A 367 -24.69 -0.29 7.60
CA MET A 367 -24.83 -0.19 9.06
C MET A 367 -24.84 -1.56 9.75
N LEU A 368 -24.18 -2.55 9.16
CA LEU A 368 -23.95 -3.90 9.70
C LEU A 368 -22.47 -4.07 9.99
N PHE A 369 -22.12 -4.13 11.26
CA PHE A 369 -20.73 -4.19 11.73
C PHE A 369 -20.28 -5.65 11.86
N PHE A 370 -19.13 -5.94 11.26
CA PHE A 370 -18.55 -7.28 11.25
C PHE A 370 -17.81 -7.57 12.54
N GLU A 371 -17.93 -8.80 13.04
CA GLU A 371 -17.11 -9.33 14.12
C GLU A 371 -15.70 -9.67 13.62
N GLU A 372 -14.70 -9.69 14.53
CA GLU A 372 -13.31 -9.92 14.16
C GLU A 372 -13.10 -11.21 13.35
N GLY A 373 -13.74 -12.30 13.75
CA GLY A 373 -13.64 -13.59 13.05
C GLY A 373 -14.18 -13.52 11.62
N GLU A 374 -15.26 -12.77 11.39
CA GLU A 374 -15.82 -12.56 10.05
C GLU A 374 -14.87 -11.73 9.18
N VAL A 375 -14.28 -10.67 9.75
CA VAL A 375 -13.31 -9.81 9.04
C VAL A 375 -12.10 -10.63 8.61
N GLN A 376 -11.53 -11.44 9.51
CA GLN A 376 -10.39 -12.29 9.23
C GLN A 376 -10.69 -13.35 8.17
N GLN A 377 -11.85 -14.01 8.25
CA GLN A 377 -12.28 -14.98 7.25
C GLN A 377 -12.44 -14.32 5.88
N ARG A 378 -13.14 -13.19 5.79
CA ARG A 378 -13.34 -12.45 4.53
C ARG A 378 -12.01 -11.98 3.94
N LEU A 379 -11.10 -11.46 4.77
CA LEU A 379 -9.76 -11.09 4.32
C LEU A 379 -9.04 -12.28 3.69
N ARG A 380 -9.06 -13.44 4.35
CA ARG A 380 -8.45 -14.68 3.84
C ARG A 380 -9.05 -15.10 2.50
N GLU A 381 -10.37 -15.06 2.37
CA GLU A 381 -11.10 -15.41 1.15
C GLU A 381 -10.73 -14.46 -0.01
N PHE A 382 -10.71 -13.14 0.21
CA PHE A 382 -10.29 -12.16 -0.81
C PHE A 382 -8.85 -12.39 -1.27
N ILE A 383 -7.93 -12.63 -0.32
CA ILE A 383 -6.53 -12.92 -0.63
C ILE A 383 -6.42 -14.18 -1.49
N HIS A 384 -7.04 -15.28 -1.05
CA HIS A 384 -7.01 -16.55 -1.77
C HIS A 384 -7.54 -16.42 -3.19
N GLN A 385 -8.75 -15.86 -3.37
CA GLN A 385 -9.37 -15.69 -4.68
C GLN A 385 -8.54 -14.81 -5.61
N SER A 386 -7.98 -13.72 -5.08
CA SER A 386 -7.14 -12.82 -5.86
C SER A 386 -5.85 -13.47 -6.29
N LEU A 387 -5.20 -14.22 -5.39
CA LEU A 387 -4.01 -14.98 -5.71
C LEU A 387 -4.28 -16.02 -6.80
N GLN A 388 -5.35 -16.80 -6.69
CA GLN A 388 -5.72 -17.79 -7.73
C GLN A 388 -5.94 -17.12 -9.09
N ALA A 389 -6.64 -15.98 -9.13
CA ALA A 389 -6.84 -15.25 -10.37
C ALA A 389 -5.52 -14.73 -10.98
N VAL A 390 -4.59 -14.27 -10.15
CA VAL A 390 -3.24 -13.85 -10.60
C VAL A 390 -2.43 -15.04 -11.11
N LEU A 391 -2.43 -16.16 -10.41
CA LEU A 391 -1.73 -17.38 -10.82
C LEU A 391 -2.23 -17.87 -12.19
N GLU A 392 -3.53 -17.90 -12.42
CA GLU A 392 -4.10 -18.29 -13.73
C GLU A 392 -3.61 -17.35 -14.85
N ARG A 393 -3.52 -16.04 -14.58
CA ARG A 393 -3.01 -15.06 -15.54
C ARG A 393 -1.50 -15.12 -15.72
N ALA A 394 -0.77 -15.56 -14.73
CA ALA A 394 0.68 -15.73 -14.79
C ALA A 394 1.10 -16.98 -15.58
N LYS A 395 0.27 -18.04 -15.63
CA LYS A 395 0.59 -19.31 -16.35
C LYS A 395 1.11 -19.08 -17.77
N PRO A 396 0.39 -18.38 -18.67
CA PRO A 396 0.87 -18.13 -20.04
C PRO A 396 2.05 -17.14 -20.10
N LEU A 397 2.40 -16.50 -19.00
CA LEU A 397 3.47 -15.49 -18.84
C LEU A 397 4.68 -16.07 -18.07
N GLN A 398 4.93 -17.38 -18.24
CA GLN A 398 6.05 -18.10 -17.61
C GLN A 398 6.04 -18.05 -16.07
N GLY A 399 4.87 -17.90 -15.46
CA GLY A 399 4.73 -17.81 -14.00
C GLY A 399 5.08 -16.43 -13.41
N ASP A 400 5.27 -15.41 -14.23
CA ASP A 400 5.56 -14.05 -13.77
C ASP A 400 4.34 -13.45 -13.08
N LEU A 401 4.37 -13.44 -11.73
CA LEU A 401 3.26 -12.96 -10.90
C LEU A 401 2.99 -11.46 -11.11
N ARG A 402 4.01 -10.63 -11.35
CA ARG A 402 3.81 -9.20 -11.62
C ARG A 402 3.11 -9.00 -12.95
N ALA A 403 3.60 -9.63 -14.00
CA ALA A 403 2.95 -9.55 -15.31
C ALA A 403 1.51 -10.07 -15.25
N GLY A 404 1.27 -11.18 -14.53
CA GLY A 404 -0.05 -11.74 -14.29
C GLY A 404 -0.99 -10.79 -13.54
N ALA A 405 -0.53 -10.18 -12.46
CA ALA A 405 -1.31 -9.24 -11.65
C ALA A 405 -1.66 -7.96 -12.44
N TYR A 406 -0.69 -7.39 -13.16
CA TYR A 406 -0.94 -6.23 -14.02
C TYR A 406 -1.90 -6.56 -15.17
N ALA A 407 -1.73 -7.70 -15.84
CA ALA A 407 -2.62 -8.13 -16.91
C ALA A 407 -4.06 -8.30 -16.41
N LEU A 408 -4.25 -8.98 -15.27
CA LEU A 408 -5.55 -9.15 -14.63
C LEU A 408 -6.20 -7.80 -14.30
N ALA A 409 -5.43 -6.88 -13.70
CA ALA A 409 -5.93 -5.56 -13.33
C ALA A 409 -6.36 -4.76 -14.57
N VAL A 410 -5.51 -4.69 -15.59
CA VAL A 410 -5.78 -3.97 -16.83
C VAL A 410 -7.01 -4.55 -17.54
N GLU A 411 -7.16 -5.86 -17.62
CA GLU A 411 -8.32 -6.50 -18.23
C GLU A 411 -9.62 -6.15 -17.50
N ARG A 412 -9.64 -6.23 -16.16
CA ARG A 412 -10.83 -5.89 -15.35
C ARG A 412 -11.22 -4.40 -15.48
N ILE A 413 -10.24 -3.51 -15.52
CA ILE A 413 -10.48 -2.07 -15.71
C ILE A 413 -10.99 -1.80 -17.14
N ASN A 414 -10.39 -2.44 -18.14
CA ASN A 414 -10.80 -2.30 -19.53
C ASN A 414 -12.22 -2.80 -19.76
N GLU A 415 -12.57 -3.94 -19.22
CA GLU A 415 -13.93 -4.49 -19.33
C GLU A 415 -14.95 -3.52 -18.74
N ALA A 416 -14.71 -3.01 -17.52
CA ALA A 416 -15.57 -2.01 -16.90
C ALA A 416 -15.67 -0.72 -17.75
N SER A 417 -14.56 -0.24 -18.28
CA SER A 417 -14.53 0.97 -19.14
C SER A 417 -15.30 0.73 -20.44
N ARG A 418 -15.15 -0.45 -21.07
CA ARG A 418 -15.85 -0.81 -22.30
C ARG A 418 -17.37 -0.90 -22.10
N LEU A 419 -17.81 -1.49 -20.98
CA LEU A 419 -19.24 -1.61 -20.64
C LEU A 419 -19.88 -0.25 -20.35
N ARG A 420 -19.14 0.67 -19.74
CA ARG A 420 -19.62 2.04 -19.45
C ARG A 420 -19.57 2.97 -20.66
N GLY A 421 -18.76 2.66 -21.64
CA GLY A 421 -18.47 3.56 -22.76
C GLY A 421 -17.64 4.78 -22.36
N VAL A 422 -17.29 5.59 -23.34
CA VAL A 422 -16.70 6.93 -23.15
C VAL A 422 -17.82 7.93 -23.22
N TYR A 423 -18.16 8.55 -22.10
CA TYR A 423 -19.14 9.62 -22.04
C TYR A 423 -18.54 10.92 -22.53
N PRO A 424 -19.33 11.69 -23.24
CA PRO A 424 -19.20 12.05 -24.63
C PRO A 424 -17.98 12.85 -24.87
#